data_edc8c5565a901cf1bcef57c7f125fc6c
#
_entry.id   edc8c5565a901cf1bcef57c7f125fc6c
#
_cell.length_a   1.000
_cell.length_b   1.000
_cell.length_c   1.000
_cell.angle_alpha   90.00
_cell.angle_beta   90.00
_cell.angle_gamma   90.00
#
_symmetry.space_group_name_H-M   'P 1'
#
loop_
_entity.id
_entity.type
_entity.pdbx_description
1 polymer ?
#
loop_
_entity_poly.entity_id
_entity_poly.type
_entity_poly.pdbx_seq_one_letter_code
_entity_poly.pdbx_strand_id
1 'polypeptide(L)'
;LSQLGISGPEVGEETPLVDALMRVRDAGHEGTLSWTASITNEQTGDEFMVFLPEVELGNGVHRPVAVRLSGRYPRELDGLAALLTLDMAVVDVAWIGMKLRKLVDYDEPMGSFFAKVPGSGVTQRFPSIVAYLAQLIIHRFSMLGLLTSAGYPVVEMGVMVSVTGDAHNV
;
A
#
# COMPACT_ATOMS: atom_id res chain seq x y z
N LEU A 1 -11.39 43.44 10.46
CA LEU A 1 -11.35 42.20 9.59
C LEU A 1 -12.01 40.99 10.26
N SER A 2 -12.49 41.09 11.47
CA SER A 2 -13.17 40.04 12.23
C SER A 2 -14.71 40.01 12.02
N GLN A 3 -15.22 40.68 11.02
CA GLN A 3 -16.67 40.78 10.78
C GLN A 3 -17.15 40.13 9.45
N LEU A 4 -16.28 39.50 8.70
CA LEU A 4 -16.71 38.59 7.65
C LEU A 4 -16.82 37.19 8.27
N GLY A 5 -18.04 36.81 8.67
CA GLY A 5 -18.36 35.52 9.23
C GLY A 5 -18.09 34.34 8.28
N ILE A 6 -16.86 34.25 7.79
CA ILE A 6 -16.31 33.08 7.19
C ILE A 6 -15.74 32.29 8.36
N SER A 7 -16.60 31.50 9.01
CA SER A 7 -16.09 30.35 9.74
C SER A 7 -15.33 29.53 8.69
N GLY A 8 -14.02 29.45 8.86
CA GLY A 8 -13.22 28.48 8.13
C GLY A 8 -13.89 27.11 8.29
N PRO A 9 -13.62 26.15 7.40
CA PRO A 9 -14.13 24.81 7.57
C PRO A 9 -13.77 24.43 9.01
N GLU A 10 -14.79 24.08 9.79
CA GLU A 10 -14.56 23.41 11.06
C GLU A 10 -13.58 22.31 10.74
N VAL A 11 -12.42 22.35 11.36
CA VAL A 11 -11.46 21.24 11.28
C VAL A 11 -12.22 20.08 11.88
N GLY A 12 -12.89 19.31 10.99
CA GLY A 12 -13.64 18.16 11.40
C GLY A 12 -12.73 17.28 12.25
N GLU A 13 -13.26 16.61 13.24
CA GLU A 13 -12.54 15.63 14.03
C GLU A 13 -11.63 14.84 13.09
N GLU A 14 -10.32 15.03 13.24
CA GLU A 14 -9.35 14.30 12.45
C GLU A 14 -9.68 12.82 12.62
N THR A 15 -10.05 12.17 11.54
CA THR A 15 -10.40 10.76 11.63
C THR A 15 -9.20 10.00 12.18
N PRO A 16 -9.37 9.02 13.07
CA PRO A 16 -8.26 8.26 13.64
C PRO A 16 -7.29 7.70 12.60
N LEU A 17 -7.79 7.42 11.39
CA LEU A 17 -7.01 6.98 10.25
C LEU A 17 -6.04 8.06 9.76
N VAL A 18 -6.51 9.29 9.58
CA VAL A 18 -5.65 10.40 9.12
C VAL A 18 -4.57 10.68 10.15
N ASP A 19 -4.92 10.72 11.41
CA ASP A 19 -3.97 10.94 12.50
C ASP A 19 -2.93 9.81 12.56
N ALA A 20 -3.34 8.55 12.43
CA ALA A 20 -2.44 7.40 12.37
C ALA A 20 -1.49 7.47 11.16
N LEU A 21 -1.98 7.82 9.97
CA LEU A 21 -1.16 7.96 8.77
C LEU A 21 -0.18 9.12 8.87
N MET A 22 -0.56 10.20 9.53
CA MET A 22 0.33 11.34 9.76
C MET A 22 1.41 11.04 10.79
N ARG A 23 1.12 10.27 11.83
CA ARG A 23 2.09 9.89 12.87
C ARG A 23 3.21 8.99 12.34
N VAL A 24 2.94 8.16 11.35
CA VAL A 24 3.97 7.25 10.80
C VAL A 24 5.10 7.97 10.07
N ARG A 25 4.91 9.22 9.69
CA ARG A 25 6.00 10.03 9.13
C ARG A 25 7.11 10.29 10.15
N ASP A 26 6.78 10.25 11.42
CA ASP A 26 7.72 10.39 12.52
C ASP A 26 7.64 9.13 13.40
N ALA A 27 8.31 8.06 12.95
CA ALA A 27 8.34 6.81 13.70
C ALA A 27 8.94 6.96 15.10
N GLY A 28 9.61 8.09 15.36
CA GLY A 28 10.22 8.38 16.65
C GLY A 28 11.16 7.27 17.10
N HIS A 29 11.42 7.23 18.39
CA HIS A 29 12.26 6.21 19.03
C HIS A 29 11.45 4.99 19.53
N GLU A 30 10.15 5.02 19.42
CA GLU A 30 9.29 3.90 19.83
C GLU A 30 9.25 2.77 18.78
N GLY A 31 9.62 3.09 17.54
CA GLY A 31 9.63 2.14 16.43
C GLY A 31 8.23 1.88 15.85
N THR A 32 8.22 1.17 14.74
CA THR A 32 6.99 0.74 14.06
C THR A 32 7.08 -0.74 13.72
N LEU A 33 5.94 -1.43 13.73
CA LEU A 33 5.88 -2.78 13.18
C LEU A 33 5.99 -2.72 11.66
N SER A 34 6.66 -3.71 11.09
CA SER A 34 6.85 -3.80 9.64
C SER A 34 6.69 -5.24 9.17
N TRP A 35 5.89 -5.42 8.14
CA TRP A 35 5.89 -6.66 7.41
C TRP A 35 7.11 -6.68 6.46
N THR A 36 7.83 -7.78 6.43
CA THR A 36 9.10 -7.89 5.73
C THR A 36 9.10 -9.10 4.81
N ALA A 37 9.60 -8.92 3.60
CA ALA A 37 9.81 -9.99 2.64
C ALA A 37 11.16 -9.84 1.94
N SER A 38 11.70 -10.95 1.45
CA SER A 38 12.95 -10.99 0.69
C SER A 38 12.67 -11.17 -0.79
N ILE A 39 13.43 -10.46 -1.62
CA ILE A 39 13.44 -10.64 -3.07
C ILE A 39 14.84 -11.06 -3.49
N THR A 40 14.92 -12.14 -4.26
CA THR A 40 16.16 -12.63 -4.86
C THR A 40 15.96 -12.77 -6.36
N ASN A 41 16.85 -12.14 -7.13
CA ASN A 41 16.93 -12.30 -8.56
C ASN A 41 18.29 -12.92 -8.90
N GLU A 42 18.29 -14.22 -9.13
CA GLU A 42 19.53 -14.98 -9.41
C GLU A 42 20.21 -14.55 -10.72
N GLN A 43 19.46 -14.01 -11.68
CA GLN A 43 20.00 -13.56 -12.97
C GLN A 43 20.86 -12.31 -12.86
N THR A 44 20.44 -11.36 -12.04
CA THR A 44 21.17 -10.11 -11.80
C THR A 44 22.05 -10.20 -10.55
N GLY A 45 21.80 -11.17 -9.69
CA GLY A 45 22.41 -11.29 -8.38
C GLY A 45 21.87 -10.29 -7.37
N ASP A 46 20.73 -9.65 -7.64
CA ASP A 46 20.09 -8.78 -6.68
C ASP A 46 19.49 -9.60 -5.54
N GLU A 47 19.73 -9.14 -4.33
CA GLU A 47 19.18 -9.73 -3.11
C GLU A 47 18.90 -8.60 -2.11
N PHE A 48 17.63 -8.43 -1.80
CA PHE A 48 17.21 -7.34 -0.94
C PHE A 48 15.93 -7.65 -0.18
N MET A 49 15.70 -6.86 0.84
CA MET A 49 14.50 -6.94 1.67
C MET A 49 13.59 -5.76 1.37
N VAL A 50 12.31 -6.06 1.36
CA VAL A 50 11.22 -5.08 1.30
C VAL A 50 10.60 -5.00 2.68
N PHE A 51 10.50 -3.81 3.21
CA PHE A 51 9.82 -3.50 4.46
C PHE A 51 8.56 -2.68 4.16
N LEU A 52 7.45 -3.12 4.69
CA LEU A 52 6.19 -2.38 4.67
C LEU A 52 5.83 -2.02 6.11
N PRO A 53 6.29 -0.87 6.60
CA PRO A 53 5.85 -0.36 7.91
C PRO A 53 4.34 -0.23 7.94
N GLU A 54 3.73 -0.59 9.06
CA GLU A 54 2.28 -0.63 9.22
C GLU A 54 1.84 0.22 10.40
N VAL A 55 0.64 0.78 10.29
CA VAL A 55 -0.06 1.42 11.40
C VAL A 55 -1.29 0.62 11.77
N GLU A 56 -1.61 0.60 13.04
CA GLU A 56 -2.86 0.08 13.56
C GLU A 56 -3.94 1.16 13.48
N LEU A 57 -5.05 0.83 12.83
CA LEU A 57 -6.18 1.72 12.61
C LEU A 57 -7.27 1.59 13.69
N GLY A 58 -7.02 0.81 14.74
CA GLY A 58 -8.00 0.38 15.71
C GLY A 58 -8.60 -0.98 15.36
N ASN A 59 -9.21 -1.65 16.36
CA ASN A 59 -9.81 -2.98 16.24
C ASN A 59 -8.88 -4.07 15.64
N GLY A 60 -7.56 -3.92 15.80
CA GLY A 60 -6.57 -4.86 15.26
C GLY A 60 -6.38 -4.77 13.73
N VAL A 61 -6.94 -3.77 13.07
CA VAL A 61 -6.74 -3.54 11.63
C VAL A 61 -5.42 -2.82 11.41
N HIS A 62 -4.56 -3.38 10.58
CA HIS A 62 -3.28 -2.82 10.19
C HIS A 62 -3.30 -2.38 8.73
N ARG A 63 -2.53 -1.35 8.42
CA ARG A 63 -2.38 -0.83 7.06
C ARG A 63 -0.92 -0.48 6.78
N PRO A 64 -0.33 -0.95 5.66
CA PRO A 64 0.97 -0.49 5.21
C PRO A 64 0.93 1.00 4.85
N VAL A 65 1.96 1.74 5.22
CA VAL A 65 2.06 3.20 5.04
C VAL A 65 3.33 3.64 4.34
N ALA A 66 4.25 2.73 4.09
CA ALA A 66 5.50 3.03 3.40
C ALA A 66 6.07 1.78 2.73
N VAL A 67 6.97 2.02 1.77
CA VAL A 67 7.84 1.00 1.19
C VAL A 67 9.28 1.39 1.49
N ARG A 68 10.04 0.47 2.08
CA ARG A 68 11.46 0.62 2.35
C ARG A 68 12.21 -0.56 1.76
N LEU A 69 13.38 -0.31 1.22
CA LEU A 69 14.22 -1.33 0.61
C LEU A 69 15.59 -1.33 1.29
N SER A 70 16.20 -2.51 1.45
CA SER A 70 17.55 -2.66 1.99
C SER A 70 18.24 -3.86 1.37
N GLY A 71 19.44 -3.69 0.89
CA GLY A 71 20.24 -4.72 0.26
C GLY A 71 20.78 -4.28 -1.10
N ARG A 72 20.99 -5.26 -1.98
CA ARG A 72 21.48 -5.04 -3.33
C ARG A 72 20.33 -5.11 -4.33
N TYR A 73 19.97 -3.98 -4.91
CA TYR A 73 18.88 -3.80 -5.87
C TYR A 73 19.19 -2.64 -6.81
N PRO A 74 18.52 -2.56 -7.97
CA PRO A 74 18.60 -1.38 -8.84
C PRO A 74 18.15 -0.12 -8.11
N ARG A 75 18.99 0.90 -8.07
CA ARG A 75 18.74 2.12 -7.26
C ARG A 75 17.54 2.94 -7.75
N GLU A 76 17.12 2.73 -8.98
CA GLU A 76 15.89 3.31 -9.53
C GLU A 76 14.65 2.91 -8.72
N LEU A 77 14.69 1.76 -8.03
CA LEU A 77 13.61 1.32 -7.14
C LEU A 77 13.41 2.24 -5.94
N ASP A 78 14.43 2.99 -5.52
CA ASP A 78 14.29 3.99 -4.45
C ASP A 78 13.28 5.08 -4.82
N GLY A 79 13.29 5.52 -6.08
CA GLY A 79 12.32 6.47 -6.60
C GLY A 79 10.91 5.90 -6.62
N LEU A 80 10.74 4.66 -7.06
CA LEU A 80 9.46 3.96 -7.04
C LEU A 80 8.95 3.78 -5.61
N ALA A 81 9.80 3.35 -4.69
CA ALA A 81 9.44 3.17 -3.28
C ALA A 81 8.98 4.49 -2.64
N ALA A 82 9.65 5.61 -2.97
CA ALA A 82 9.26 6.93 -2.50
C ALA A 82 7.88 7.34 -3.03
N LEU A 83 7.60 7.13 -4.31
CA LEU A 83 6.30 7.44 -4.91
C LEU A 83 5.18 6.56 -4.33
N LEU A 84 5.41 5.27 -4.18
CA LEU A 84 4.44 4.36 -3.58
C LEU A 84 4.17 4.72 -2.11
N THR A 85 5.17 5.19 -1.39
CA THR A 85 5.01 5.66 -0.02
C THR A 85 4.08 6.88 0.04
N LEU A 86 4.21 7.81 -0.89
CA LEU A 86 3.28 8.95 -1.00
C LEU A 86 1.86 8.50 -1.35
N ASP A 87 1.73 7.55 -2.26
CA ASP A 87 0.44 6.99 -2.66
C ASP A 87 -0.24 6.24 -1.50
N MET A 88 0.54 5.57 -0.65
CA MET A 88 0.01 4.89 0.55
C MET A 88 -0.51 5.86 1.62
N ALA A 89 -0.08 7.12 1.60
CA ALA A 89 -0.59 8.16 2.49
C ALA A 89 -2.01 8.61 2.13
N VAL A 90 -2.51 8.29 0.93
CA VAL A 90 -3.90 8.55 0.55
C VAL A 90 -4.81 7.61 1.30
N VAL A 91 -5.84 8.16 1.95
CA VAL A 91 -6.75 7.38 2.83
C VAL A 91 -7.48 6.29 2.06
N ASP A 92 -7.94 6.58 0.84
CA ASP A 92 -8.63 5.62 -0.01
C ASP A 92 -7.63 4.60 -0.59
N VAL A 93 -7.75 3.34 -0.19
CA VAL A 93 -6.91 2.24 -0.70
C VAL A 93 -7.10 1.96 -2.19
N ALA A 94 -8.19 2.45 -2.80
CA ALA A 94 -8.37 2.38 -4.25
C ALA A 94 -7.23 3.08 -5.00
N TRP A 95 -6.68 4.14 -4.43
CA TRP A 95 -5.59 4.90 -5.03
C TRP A 95 -4.32 4.08 -5.17
N ILE A 96 -3.83 3.50 -4.07
CA ILE A 96 -2.65 2.63 -4.13
C ILE A 96 -2.91 1.36 -4.95
N GLY A 97 -4.10 0.78 -4.85
CA GLY A 97 -4.51 -0.38 -5.64
C GLY A 97 -4.42 -0.12 -7.14
N MET A 98 -4.89 1.04 -7.61
CA MET A 98 -4.79 1.45 -9.00
C MET A 98 -3.34 1.56 -9.47
N LYS A 99 -2.46 2.13 -8.66
CA LYS A 99 -1.03 2.26 -8.97
C LYS A 99 -0.37 0.88 -9.08
N LEU A 100 -0.62 0.02 -8.10
CA LEU A 100 -0.06 -1.33 -8.08
C LEU A 100 -0.53 -2.17 -9.27
N ARG A 101 -1.81 -2.10 -9.65
CA ARG A 101 -2.32 -2.79 -10.84
C ARG A 101 -1.64 -2.35 -12.14
N LYS A 102 -1.22 -1.09 -12.22
CA LYS A 102 -0.44 -0.61 -13.36
C LYS A 102 0.97 -1.18 -13.41
N LEU A 103 1.53 -1.54 -12.26
CA LEU A 103 2.89 -2.03 -12.14
C LEU A 103 3.00 -3.56 -12.30
N VAL A 104 1.93 -4.32 -12.05
CA VAL A 104 1.99 -5.80 -12.11
C VAL A 104 2.31 -6.33 -13.51
N ASP A 105 1.97 -5.58 -14.54
CA ASP A 105 2.24 -5.91 -15.93
C ASP A 105 3.43 -5.13 -16.51
N TYR A 106 4.17 -4.42 -15.66
CA TYR A 106 5.34 -3.68 -16.11
C TYR A 106 6.40 -4.63 -16.65
N ASP A 107 6.64 -4.55 -17.95
CA ASP A 107 7.60 -5.37 -18.65
C ASP A 107 8.90 -4.60 -18.86
N GLU A 108 10.00 -5.21 -18.45
CA GLU A 108 11.34 -4.65 -18.64
C GLU A 108 12.11 -5.56 -19.59
N PRO A 109 12.64 -5.01 -20.70
CA PRO A 109 13.44 -5.80 -21.62
C PRO A 109 14.60 -6.49 -20.90
N MET A 110 14.69 -7.81 -21.01
CA MET A 110 15.67 -8.67 -20.31
C MET A 110 15.57 -8.65 -18.77
N GLY A 111 14.52 -8.05 -18.20
CA GLY A 111 14.32 -7.95 -16.77
C GLY A 111 13.51 -9.09 -16.15
N SER A 112 13.01 -10.03 -16.95
CA SER A 112 12.21 -11.14 -16.45
C SER A 112 13.03 -12.12 -15.62
N PHE A 113 12.44 -12.63 -14.56
CA PHE A 113 13.06 -13.62 -13.68
C PHE A 113 12.04 -14.55 -13.06
N PHE A 114 12.50 -15.65 -12.48
CA PHE A 114 11.65 -16.59 -11.77
C PHE A 114 11.69 -16.31 -10.28
N ALA A 115 10.52 -16.27 -9.67
CA ALA A 115 10.36 -16.12 -8.22
C ALA A 115 9.11 -16.87 -7.74
N LYS A 116 9.03 -17.09 -6.45
CA LYS A 116 7.82 -17.65 -5.85
C LYS A 116 6.70 -16.60 -5.86
N VAL A 117 5.53 -17.02 -6.31
CA VAL A 117 4.33 -16.20 -6.21
C VAL A 117 4.07 -15.88 -4.74
N PRO A 118 3.90 -14.60 -4.36
CA PRO A 118 3.63 -14.22 -2.98
C PRO A 118 2.45 -15.01 -2.38
N GLY A 119 2.67 -15.58 -1.21
CA GLY A 119 1.68 -16.41 -0.53
C GLY A 119 1.48 -17.83 -1.10
N SER A 120 2.28 -18.21 -2.08
CA SER A 120 2.23 -19.53 -2.72
C SER A 120 3.63 -20.16 -2.75
N GLY A 121 3.68 -21.49 -2.73
CA GLY A 121 4.93 -22.22 -2.97
C GLY A 121 5.31 -22.35 -4.45
N VAL A 122 4.48 -21.87 -5.36
CA VAL A 122 4.64 -22.02 -6.80
C VAL A 122 5.63 -21.00 -7.34
N THR A 123 6.62 -21.45 -8.11
CA THR A 123 7.54 -20.56 -8.85
C THR A 123 6.94 -20.21 -10.21
N GLN A 124 7.00 -18.93 -10.53
CA GLN A 124 6.49 -18.40 -11.79
C GLN A 124 7.46 -17.36 -12.35
N ARG A 125 7.37 -17.10 -13.64
CA ARG A 125 8.12 -16.02 -14.29
C ARG A 125 7.40 -14.69 -14.09
N PHE A 126 8.16 -13.68 -13.66
CA PHE A 126 7.71 -12.30 -13.56
C PHE A 126 8.37 -11.45 -14.63
N PRO A 127 7.66 -10.48 -15.24
CA PRO A 127 8.20 -9.68 -16.34
C PRO A 127 9.29 -8.69 -15.89
N SER A 128 9.29 -8.31 -14.63
CA SER A 128 10.27 -7.40 -14.04
C SER A 128 10.27 -7.47 -12.51
N ILE A 129 11.31 -6.90 -11.92
CA ILE A 129 11.38 -6.76 -10.46
C ILE A 129 10.33 -5.77 -9.93
N VAL A 130 9.97 -4.77 -10.73
CA VAL A 130 8.89 -3.82 -10.44
C VAL A 130 7.54 -4.53 -10.36
N ALA A 131 7.24 -5.40 -11.33
CA ALA A 131 6.02 -6.19 -11.33
C ALA A 131 5.95 -7.12 -10.10
N TYR A 132 7.06 -7.75 -9.75
CA TYR A 132 7.13 -8.62 -8.58
C TYR A 132 6.93 -7.83 -7.27
N LEU A 133 7.56 -6.67 -7.14
CA LEU A 133 7.38 -5.78 -5.99
C LEU A 133 5.90 -5.37 -5.85
N ALA A 134 5.25 -5.01 -6.95
CA ALA A 134 3.83 -4.67 -6.93
C ALA A 134 2.95 -5.85 -6.49
N GLN A 135 3.22 -7.05 -6.99
CA GLN A 135 2.53 -8.27 -6.57
C GLN A 135 2.71 -8.54 -5.07
N LEU A 136 3.91 -8.33 -4.56
CA LEU A 136 4.23 -8.53 -3.16
C LEU A 136 3.46 -7.56 -2.25
N ILE A 137 3.36 -6.31 -2.66
CA ILE A 137 2.61 -5.28 -1.92
C ILE A 137 1.11 -5.58 -1.98
N ILE A 138 0.56 -5.93 -3.15
CA ILE A 138 -0.85 -6.34 -3.28
C ILE A 138 -1.14 -7.54 -2.37
N HIS A 139 -0.24 -8.51 -2.33
CA HIS A 139 -0.38 -9.67 -1.46
C HIS A 139 -0.52 -9.26 0.01
N ARG A 140 0.33 -8.34 0.50
CA ARG A 140 0.22 -7.88 1.89
C ARG A 140 -1.09 -7.14 2.14
N PHE A 141 -1.49 -6.23 1.27
CA PHE A 141 -2.80 -5.56 1.39
C PHE A 141 -3.97 -6.55 1.35
N SER A 142 -3.86 -7.61 0.54
CA SER A 142 -4.86 -8.67 0.46
C SER A 142 -4.94 -9.49 1.76
N MET A 143 -3.80 -9.84 2.37
CA MET A 143 -3.75 -10.51 3.66
C MET A 143 -4.44 -9.70 4.77
N LEU A 144 -4.38 -8.38 4.67
CA LEU A 144 -4.99 -7.45 5.62
C LEU A 144 -6.48 -7.16 5.31
N GLY A 145 -7.02 -7.72 4.23
CA GLY A 145 -8.39 -7.51 3.81
C GLY A 145 -8.68 -6.12 3.20
N LEU A 146 -7.64 -5.38 2.80
CA LEU A 146 -7.76 -4.03 2.23
C LEU A 146 -7.93 -4.04 0.72
N LEU A 147 -7.27 -4.95 0.03
CA LEU A 147 -7.39 -5.18 -1.41
C LEU A 147 -7.76 -6.64 -1.68
N THR A 148 -8.32 -6.91 -2.86
CA THR A 148 -8.41 -8.27 -3.37
C THR A 148 -7.03 -8.75 -3.85
N SER A 149 -6.86 -10.04 -4.11
CA SER A 149 -5.62 -10.60 -4.67
C SER A 149 -5.27 -10.02 -6.06
N ALA A 150 -6.24 -9.43 -6.75
CA ALA A 150 -6.04 -8.73 -8.02
C ALA A 150 -5.74 -7.23 -7.83
N GLY A 151 -5.71 -6.71 -6.60
CA GLY A 151 -5.37 -5.32 -6.29
C GLY A 151 -6.55 -4.35 -6.37
N TYR A 152 -7.78 -4.84 -6.28
CA TYR A 152 -8.99 -4.00 -6.19
C TYR A 152 -9.40 -3.80 -4.74
N PRO A 153 -10.00 -2.65 -4.39
CA PRO A 153 -10.55 -2.46 -3.05
C PRO A 153 -11.57 -3.53 -2.69
N VAL A 154 -11.50 -4.05 -1.48
CA VAL A 154 -12.50 -5.00 -0.96
C VAL A 154 -13.82 -4.28 -0.68
N VAL A 155 -13.74 -3.03 -0.21
CA VAL A 155 -14.87 -2.13 -0.05
C VAL A 155 -14.69 -1.01 -1.08
N GLU A 156 -15.63 -0.85 -2.00
CA GLU A 156 -15.63 0.30 -2.91
C GLU A 156 -15.88 1.57 -2.07
N MET A 157 -14.81 2.29 -1.78
CA MET A 157 -14.90 3.62 -1.21
C MET A 157 -15.44 4.56 -2.29
N GLY A 158 -16.66 4.96 -2.16
CA GLY A 158 -17.34 5.82 -3.14
C GLY A 158 -18.75 5.35 -3.46
N VAL A 159 -19.08 4.09 -3.25
CA VAL A 159 -20.46 3.69 -3.03
C VAL A 159 -20.75 3.90 -1.55
N MET A 160 -21.05 5.13 -1.18
CA MET A 160 -21.92 5.34 -0.03
C MET A 160 -23.23 4.65 -0.40
N VAL A 161 -23.31 3.35 -0.17
CA VAL A 161 -24.60 2.71 -0.06
C VAL A 161 -25.27 3.45 1.09
N SER A 162 -26.16 4.35 0.73
CA SER A 162 -26.99 4.99 1.74
C SER A 162 -27.74 3.85 2.42
N VAL A 163 -27.31 3.53 3.62
CA VAL A 163 -28.00 2.58 4.53
C VAL A 163 -29.42 3.10 4.86
N THR A 164 -29.82 4.24 4.31
CA THR A 164 -31.14 4.85 4.48
C THR A 164 -32.20 4.30 3.51
N GLY A 165 -31.85 3.36 2.62
CA GLY A 165 -32.84 2.79 1.67
C GLY A 165 -33.75 1.72 2.25
N ASP A 166 -33.38 1.04 3.31
CA ASP A 166 -34.12 -0.15 3.78
C ASP A 166 -34.96 0.06 5.03
N ALA A 167 -35.11 1.29 5.51
CA ALA A 167 -35.92 1.56 6.69
C ALA A 167 -37.43 1.83 6.38
N HIS A 168 -37.86 1.68 5.15
CA HIS A 168 -39.26 1.98 4.76
C HIS A 168 -40.00 0.86 4.04
N ASN A 169 -39.66 -0.39 4.30
CA ASN A 169 -40.51 -1.50 3.97
C ASN A 169 -40.84 -2.31 5.21
N VAL A 170 -41.64 -1.71 6.03
CA VAL A 170 -42.48 -2.44 6.99
C VAL A 170 -43.93 -2.00 6.73
#